data_2740e94c10fbc2a451674d5c7955d98a
#
_entry.id   2740e94c10fbc2a451674d5c7955d98a
#
_cell.length_a   1.000
_cell.length_b   1.000
_cell.length_c   1.000
_cell.angle_alpha   90.00
_cell.angle_beta   90.00
_cell.angle_gamma   90.00
#
_symmetry.space_group_name_H-M   'P 1'
#
loop_
_entity.id
_entity.type
_entity.pdbx_description
1 polymer ?
#
loop_
_entity_poly.entity_id
_entity_poly.type
_entity_poly.pdbx_seq_one_letter_code
_entity_poly.pdbx_strand_id
1 'polypeptide(L)'
;MRTVLTGASGFVGSNIDKVLVDRHGDVVLSERVDMTDRDAVFAHVRSSQPDAVVHCAILNDWDLMHTDRRLAWKSYVEATRNYADAAAEIDVPFCLVSTDWVFDGTQGGATEDTPPNPINLYGFLKAASEIVALDRGGSVARVMGVNGTHWARPASPREQDPGFGYFVASLVDALETHQPFTVWEGDDINGVASPSLGAMCGEVIRQVIAGGHRGIFHCCGSATTTRRELAEATVDVFGLDRSLLRFGPAPPESFAGQTIPFDTSVSAVATAERLGTPLLSLGDLLASFRHERITGELAPLS
;
A
#
# COMPACT_ATOMS: atom_id res chain seq x y z
N MET A 1 -10.01 12.91 -14.84
CA MET A 1 -10.45 13.40 -13.51
C MET A 1 -9.39 14.32 -12.93
N ARG A 2 -9.76 15.19 -11.98
CA ARG A 2 -8.84 15.96 -11.13
C ARG A 2 -8.87 15.32 -9.74
N THR A 3 -7.75 14.82 -9.26
CA THR A 3 -7.70 14.09 -7.98
C THR A 3 -6.74 14.77 -7.01
N VAL A 4 -7.20 15.15 -5.82
CA VAL A 4 -6.30 15.50 -4.72
C VAL A 4 -5.74 14.19 -4.17
N LEU A 5 -4.41 14.03 -4.28
CA LEU A 5 -3.68 12.87 -3.78
C LEU A 5 -2.68 13.29 -2.71
N THR A 6 -2.89 12.90 -1.47
CA THR A 6 -1.89 13.09 -0.43
C THR A 6 -0.87 11.96 -0.44
N GLY A 7 0.38 12.25 -0.07
CA GLY A 7 1.41 11.21 -0.02
C GLY A 7 1.95 10.73 -1.37
N ALA A 8 1.76 11.48 -2.46
CA ALA A 8 2.25 11.14 -3.81
C ALA A 8 3.77 10.90 -3.89
N SER A 9 4.56 11.45 -2.97
CA SER A 9 6.00 11.19 -2.89
C SER A 9 6.38 9.88 -2.20
N GLY A 10 5.42 9.16 -1.61
CA GLY A 10 5.60 7.84 -1.02
C GLY A 10 5.55 6.72 -2.06
N PHE A 11 5.85 5.47 -1.64
CA PHE A 11 5.88 4.32 -2.54
C PHE A 11 4.51 4.08 -3.19
N VAL A 12 3.49 3.82 -2.39
CA VAL A 12 2.12 3.58 -2.89
C VAL A 12 1.57 4.80 -3.60
N GLY A 13 1.72 6.01 -3.00
CA GLY A 13 1.23 7.25 -3.60
C GLY A 13 1.83 7.56 -4.97
N SER A 14 3.13 7.28 -5.18
CA SER A 14 3.77 7.49 -6.49
C SER A 14 3.29 6.51 -7.56
N ASN A 15 2.85 5.32 -7.17
CA ASN A 15 2.21 4.36 -8.08
C ASN A 15 0.78 4.79 -8.44
N ILE A 16 0.02 5.30 -7.46
CA ILE A 16 -1.30 5.87 -7.71
C ILE A 16 -1.18 7.06 -8.67
N ASP A 17 -0.27 8.01 -8.40
CA ASP A 17 0.00 9.17 -9.25
C ASP A 17 0.32 8.73 -10.69
N LYS A 18 1.29 7.82 -10.85
CA LYS A 18 1.73 7.31 -12.16
C LYS A 18 0.58 6.67 -12.95
N VAL A 19 -0.28 5.87 -12.30
CA VAL A 19 -1.45 5.26 -12.95
C VAL A 19 -2.47 6.31 -13.37
N LEU A 20 -2.82 7.24 -12.47
CA LEU A 20 -3.78 8.30 -12.77
C LEU A 20 -3.34 9.15 -13.96
N VAL A 21 -2.07 9.57 -13.97
CA VAL A 21 -1.53 10.45 -15.02
C VAL A 21 -1.28 9.67 -16.31
N ASP A 22 -0.44 8.65 -16.29
CA ASP A 22 0.08 8.04 -17.51
C ASP A 22 -0.94 7.13 -18.21
N ARG A 23 -1.75 6.40 -17.41
CA ARG A 23 -2.72 5.46 -17.99
C ARG A 23 -4.07 6.10 -18.28
N HIS A 24 -4.52 7.01 -17.41
CA HIS A 24 -5.86 7.60 -17.52
C HIS A 24 -5.87 9.06 -17.99
N GLY A 25 -4.72 9.73 -18.08
CA GLY A 25 -4.64 11.15 -18.44
C GLY A 25 -5.29 12.06 -17.39
N ASP A 26 -5.39 11.60 -16.14
CA ASP A 26 -5.96 12.35 -15.05
C ASP A 26 -5.00 13.46 -14.58
N VAL A 27 -5.53 14.48 -13.91
CA VAL A 27 -4.74 15.55 -13.27
C VAL A 27 -4.62 15.25 -11.80
N VAL A 28 -3.39 15.08 -11.29
CA VAL A 28 -3.11 14.85 -9.88
C VAL A 28 -2.66 16.14 -9.21
N LEU A 29 -3.30 16.48 -8.10
CA LEU A 29 -3.03 17.64 -7.25
C LEU A 29 -2.40 17.12 -5.95
N SER A 30 -1.08 17.22 -5.84
CA SER A 30 -0.29 16.63 -4.74
C SER A 30 0.48 17.68 -3.93
N GLU A 31 -0.04 18.89 -3.82
CA GLU A 31 0.56 19.92 -2.99
C GLU A 31 0.71 19.47 -1.53
N ARG A 32 1.81 19.87 -0.92
CA ARG A 32 2.06 19.54 0.49
C ARG A 32 1.30 20.48 1.41
N VAL A 33 0.30 19.93 2.08
CA VAL A 33 -0.50 20.62 3.10
C VAL A 33 -0.26 19.96 4.44
N ASP A 34 -0.24 20.72 5.52
CA ASP A 34 -0.26 20.12 6.87
C ASP A 34 -1.61 19.42 7.08
N MET A 35 -1.59 18.09 7.00
CA MET A 35 -2.79 17.27 7.12
C MET A 35 -3.44 17.33 8.51
N THR A 36 -2.73 17.84 9.53
CA THR A 36 -3.25 18.02 10.90
C THR A 36 -3.93 19.35 11.09
N ASP A 37 -3.75 20.30 10.17
CA ASP A 37 -4.44 21.59 10.13
C ASP A 37 -5.72 21.48 9.31
N ARG A 38 -6.87 21.44 9.99
CA ARG A 38 -8.19 21.30 9.37
C ARG A 38 -8.48 22.43 8.37
N ASP A 39 -8.21 23.67 8.75
CA ASP A 39 -8.56 24.82 7.92
C ASP A 39 -7.72 24.86 6.65
N ALA A 40 -6.42 24.52 6.74
CA ALA A 40 -5.53 24.38 5.59
C ALA A 40 -6.00 23.28 4.66
N VAL A 41 -6.40 22.10 5.17
CA VAL A 41 -6.94 20.99 4.37
C VAL A 41 -8.20 21.41 3.62
N PHE A 42 -9.15 22.04 4.31
CA PHE A 42 -10.40 22.51 3.69
C PHE A 42 -10.16 23.58 2.63
N ALA A 43 -9.28 24.54 2.91
CA ALA A 43 -8.93 25.59 1.94
C ALA A 43 -8.31 24.98 0.69
N HIS A 44 -7.38 24.00 0.86
CA HIS A 44 -6.73 23.31 -0.25
C HIS A 44 -7.74 22.51 -1.10
N VAL A 45 -8.59 21.68 -0.48
CA VAL A 45 -9.56 20.86 -1.23
C VAL A 45 -10.56 21.76 -1.98
N ARG A 46 -11.08 22.82 -1.35
CA ARG A 46 -11.99 23.77 -2.02
C ARG A 46 -11.34 24.48 -3.21
N SER A 47 -10.11 24.99 -3.04
CA SER A 47 -9.42 25.73 -4.11
C SER A 47 -9.01 24.84 -5.27
N SER A 48 -8.73 23.58 -4.99
CA SER A 48 -8.35 22.57 -5.96
C SER A 48 -9.50 22.13 -6.88
N GLN A 49 -10.75 22.26 -6.42
CA GLN A 49 -11.95 21.80 -7.14
C GLN A 49 -11.75 20.39 -7.74
N PRO A 50 -11.42 19.37 -6.93
CA PRO A 50 -11.18 18.04 -7.42
C PRO A 50 -12.49 17.29 -7.72
N ASP A 51 -12.40 16.25 -8.55
CA ASP A 51 -13.46 15.28 -8.76
C ASP A 51 -13.41 14.14 -7.73
N ALA A 52 -12.28 13.96 -7.04
CA ALA A 52 -12.10 12.98 -5.97
C ALA A 52 -10.92 13.34 -5.04
N VAL A 53 -10.91 12.76 -3.84
CA VAL A 53 -9.81 12.88 -2.86
C VAL A 53 -9.30 11.50 -2.49
N VAL A 54 -7.98 11.27 -2.63
CA VAL A 54 -7.29 10.03 -2.20
C VAL A 54 -6.31 10.39 -1.09
N HIS A 55 -6.50 9.83 0.10
CA HIS A 55 -5.64 10.06 1.25
C HIS A 55 -4.69 8.88 1.47
N CYS A 56 -3.43 9.06 1.06
CA CYS A 56 -2.35 8.07 1.18
C CYS A 56 -1.21 8.53 2.12
N ALA A 57 -1.19 9.79 2.55
CA ALA A 57 -0.17 10.31 3.46
C ALA A 57 -0.27 9.69 4.86
N ILE A 58 0.88 9.43 5.47
CA ILE A 58 1.02 8.95 6.84
C ILE A 58 2.18 9.66 7.54
N LEU A 59 2.23 9.60 8.87
CA LEU A 59 3.44 9.85 9.65
C LEU A 59 4.36 8.64 9.48
N ASN A 60 5.34 8.74 8.57
CA ASN A 60 6.28 7.65 8.27
C ASN A 60 7.55 7.76 9.14
N ASP A 61 7.36 7.81 10.45
CA ASP A 61 8.42 7.84 11.45
C ASP A 61 7.96 7.00 12.65
N TRP A 62 8.53 5.79 12.75
CA TRP A 62 8.13 4.80 13.76
C TRP A 62 8.45 5.25 15.18
N ASP A 63 9.60 5.86 15.41
CA ASP A 63 10.02 6.33 16.72
C ASP A 63 9.11 7.47 17.17
N LEU A 64 8.86 8.43 16.29
CA LEU A 64 7.97 9.56 16.58
C LEU A 64 6.51 9.09 16.81
N MET A 65 6.04 8.10 16.05
CA MET A 65 4.71 7.52 16.23
C MET A 65 4.53 6.92 17.64
N HIS A 66 5.58 6.29 18.19
CA HIS A 66 5.53 5.68 19.53
C HIS A 66 5.79 6.68 20.65
N THR A 67 6.64 7.67 20.44
CA THR A 67 7.02 8.67 21.45
C THR A 67 6.03 9.82 21.54
N ASP A 68 5.41 10.22 20.42
CA ASP A 68 4.32 11.21 20.40
C ASP A 68 3.01 10.62 19.86
N ARG A 69 2.32 9.86 20.69
CA ARG A 69 1.05 9.20 20.34
C ARG A 69 -0.06 10.21 19.98
N ARG A 70 0.02 11.43 20.48
CA ARG A 70 -0.94 12.49 20.13
C ARG A 70 -0.72 12.96 18.70
N LEU A 71 0.53 13.18 18.29
CA LEU A 71 0.86 13.50 16.92
C LEU A 71 0.50 12.34 15.99
N ALA A 72 0.79 11.09 16.40
CA ALA A 72 0.40 9.91 15.64
C ALA A 72 -1.12 9.87 15.40
N TRP A 73 -1.93 10.05 16.44
CA TRP A 73 -3.39 10.12 16.31
C TRP A 73 -3.84 11.22 15.34
N LYS A 74 -3.28 12.44 15.50
CA LYS A 74 -3.59 13.56 14.59
C LYS A 74 -3.24 13.25 13.14
N SER A 75 -2.07 12.67 12.91
CA SER A 75 -1.55 12.41 11.56
C SER A 75 -2.24 11.25 10.85
N TYR A 76 -2.88 10.33 11.58
CA TYR A 76 -3.62 9.22 10.99
C TYR A 76 -5.12 9.47 11.02
N VAL A 77 -5.70 9.61 12.21
CA VAL A 77 -7.15 9.59 12.40
C VAL A 77 -7.78 10.96 12.14
N GLU A 78 -7.22 12.02 12.73
CA GLU A 78 -7.76 13.38 12.53
C GLU A 78 -7.47 13.87 11.10
N ALA A 79 -6.30 13.56 10.52
CA ALA A 79 -6.00 13.87 9.12
C ALA A 79 -6.98 13.18 8.17
N THR A 80 -7.27 11.89 8.37
CA THR A 80 -8.31 11.18 7.61
C THR A 80 -9.66 11.89 7.72
N ARG A 81 -10.04 12.29 8.94
CA ARG A 81 -11.28 13.06 9.15
C ARG A 81 -11.29 14.36 8.37
N ASN A 82 -10.18 15.12 8.43
CA ASN A 82 -10.08 16.41 7.76
C ASN A 82 -10.30 16.27 6.24
N TYR A 83 -9.65 15.31 5.59
CA TYR A 83 -9.83 15.10 4.16
C TYR A 83 -11.19 14.48 3.80
N ALA A 84 -11.72 13.57 4.61
CA ALA A 84 -13.05 13.00 4.38
C ALA A 84 -14.17 14.04 4.54
N ASP A 85 -14.10 14.87 5.59
CA ASP A 85 -15.05 15.96 5.80
C ASP A 85 -14.96 17.02 4.68
N ALA A 86 -13.74 17.36 4.23
CA ALA A 86 -13.53 18.32 3.13
C ALA A 86 -14.06 17.79 1.79
N ALA A 87 -13.89 16.51 1.51
CA ALA A 87 -14.45 15.86 0.32
C ALA A 87 -15.99 15.82 0.36
N ALA A 88 -16.56 15.49 1.54
CA ALA A 88 -18.01 15.48 1.76
C ALA A 88 -18.63 16.86 1.61
N GLU A 89 -17.93 17.94 2.01
CA GLU A 89 -18.43 19.32 1.88
C GLU A 89 -18.66 19.72 0.43
N ILE A 90 -17.82 19.24 -0.49
CA ILE A 90 -17.93 19.53 -1.93
C ILE A 90 -18.55 18.39 -2.75
N ASP A 91 -19.10 17.38 -2.04
CA ASP A 91 -19.80 16.21 -2.59
C ASP A 91 -18.98 15.41 -3.62
N VAL A 92 -17.72 15.10 -3.28
CA VAL A 92 -16.84 14.26 -4.12
C VAL A 92 -16.43 12.96 -3.41
N PRO A 93 -16.14 11.87 -4.15
CA PRO A 93 -15.64 10.63 -3.60
C PRO A 93 -14.37 10.81 -2.77
N PHE A 94 -14.31 10.12 -1.63
CA PHE A 94 -13.14 10.02 -0.77
C PHE A 94 -12.65 8.56 -0.69
N CYS A 95 -11.35 8.34 -0.86
CA CYS A 95 -10.73 7.03 -0.67
C CYS A 95 -9.52 7.13 0.28
N LEU A 96 -9.57 6.35 1.36
CA LEU A 96 -8.44 6.15 2.27
C LEU A 96 -7.60 4.96 1.81
N VAL A 97 -6.29 5.16 1.67
CA VAL A 97 -5.36 4.03 1.50
C VAL A 97 -5.03 3.45 2.88
N SER A 98 -5.35 2.18 3.10
CA SER A 98 -5.14 1.44 4.34
C SER A 98 -4.18 0.27 4.13
N THR A 99 -4.16 -0.72 5.02
CA THR A 99 -3.17 -1.79 5.09
C THR A 99 -3.80 -3.11 5.55
N ASP A 100 -3.16 -4.23 5.26
CA ASP A 100 -3.43 -5.55 5.82
C ASP A 100 -3.07 -5.68 7.30
N TRP A 101 -2.21 -4.80 7.85
CA TRP A 101 -1.85 -4.80 9.27
C TRP A 101 -2.99 -4.34 10.20
N VAL A 102 -4.17 -4.08 9.65
CA VAL A 102 -5.40 -3.97 10.45
C VAL A 102 -5.84 -5.31 11.03
N PHE A 103 -5.21 -6.42 10.63
CA PHE A 103 -5.41 -7.77 11.15
C PHE A 103 -4.28 -8.21 12.08
N ASP A 104 -4.58 -9.14 12.99
CA ASP A 104 -3.62 -9.66 13.99
C ASP A 104 -2.70 -10.76 13.45
N GLY A 105 -2.95 -11.23 12.23
CA GLY A 105 -2.16 -12.29 11.62
C GLY A 105 -2.58 -13.72 11.96
N THR A 106 -3.78 -13.90 12.52
CA THR A 106 -4.31 -15.24 12.87
C THR A 106 -5.41 -15.74 11.95
N GLN A 107 -6.00 -14.85 11.12
CA GLN A 107 -7.18 -15.20 10.32
C GLN A 107 -6.87 -15.98 9.04
N GLY A 108 -5.82 -15.62 8.33
CA GLY A 108 -5.50 -16.15 7.00
C GLY A 108 -6.63 -15.99 5.96
N GLY A 109 -6.35 -15.36 4.84
CA GLY A 109 -7.35 -15.14 3.78
C GLY A 109 -8.51 -14.24 4.20
N ALA A 110 -8.30 -13.23 5.05
CA ALA A 110 -9.34 -12.31 5.49
C ALA A 110 -10.04 -11.64 4.29
N THR A 111 -11.36 -11.45 4.40
CA THR A 111 -12.17 -10.77 3.38
C THR A 111 -12.44 -9.31 3.77
N GLU A 112 -13.05 -8.56 2.85
CA GLU A 112 -13.45 -7.16 3.10
C GLU A 112 -14.40 -7.03 4.30
N ASP A 113 -15.19 -8.07 4.59
CA ASP A 113 -16.14 -8.11 5.72
C ASP A 113 -15.49 -8.53 7.04
N THR A 114 -14.23 -8.99 7.01
CA THR A 114 -13.54 -9.41 8.24
C THR A 114 -13.23 -8.18 9.11
N PRO A 115 -13.70 -8.15 10.37
CA PRO A 115 -13.45 -7.02 11.26
C PRO A 115 -11.96 -6.83 11.57
N PRO A 116 -11.44 -5.59 11.59
CA PRO A 116 -10.07 -5.31 12.04
C PRO A 116 -9.85 -5.71 13.50
N ASN A 117 -8.67 -6.28 13.78
CA ASN A 117 -8.22 -6.67 15.12
C ASN A 117 -6.70 -6.49 15.30
N PRO A 118 -6.16 -5.28 15.06
CA PRO A 118 -4.72 -5.02 14.98
C PRO A 118 -3.98 -5.30 16.29
N ILE A 119 -2.72 -5.74 16.17
CA ILE A 119 -1.84 -6.05 17.32
C ILE A 119 -0.74 -5.02 17.56
N ASN A 120 -0.62 -4.02 16.72
CA ASN A 120 0.35 -2.94 16.88
C ASN A 120 -0.28 -1.56 16.69
N LEU A 121 0.47 -0.52 17.08
CA LEU A 121 -0.02 0.86 17.03
C LEU A 121 -0.34 1.33 15.61
N TYR A 122 0.47 0.96 14.63
CA TYR A 122 0.24 1.31 13.23
C TYR A 122 -1.09 0.75 12.72
N GLY A 123 -1.30 -0.56 12.88
CA GLY A 123 -2.55 -1.20 12.49
C GLY A 123 -3.77 -0.63 13.22
N PHE A 124 -3.63 -0.33 14.53
CA PHE A 124 -4.69 0.33 15.30
C PHE A 124 -5.06 1.71 14.73
N LEU A 125 -4.06 2.54 14.44
CA LEU A 125 -4.29 3.88 13.87
C LEU A 125 -4.94 3.80 12.48
N LYS A 126 -4.53 2.84 11.65
CA LYS A 126 -5.14 2.59 10.33
C LYS A 126 -6.57 2.10 10.49
N ALA A 127 -6.85 1.13 11.37
CA ALA A 127 -8.22 0.64 11.63
C ALA A 127 -9.15 1.75 12.13
N ALA A 128 -8.67 2.62 13.04
CA ALA A 128 -9.41 3.79 13.50
C ALA A 128 -9.69 4.78 12.35
N SER A 129 -8.73 4.95 11.44
CA SER A 129 -8.90 5.80 10.25
C SER A 129 -9.91 5.21 9.27
N GLU A 130 -9.96 3.86 9.11
CA GLU A 130 -10.99 3.18 8.29
C GLU A 130 -12.40 3.48 8.80
N ILE A 131 -12.62 3.40 10.12
CA ILE A 131 -13.92 3.72 10.74
C ILE A 131 -14.32 5.16 10.38
N VAL A 132 -13.39 6.11 10.48
CA VAL A 132 -13.66 7.52 10.15
C VAL A 132 -14.00 7.69 8.67
N ALA A 133 -13.27 7.05 7.76
CA ALA A 133 -13.53 7.12 6.32
C ALA A 133 -14.92 6.55 5.96
N LEU A 134 -15.23 5.36 6.49
CA LEU A 134 -16.50 4.67 6.24
C LEU A 134 -17.72 5.40 6.83
N ASP A 135 -17.60 5.97 8.03
CA ASP A 135 -18.66 6.76 8.67
C ASP A 135 -19.08 7.99 7.84
N ARG A 136 -18.18 8.52 7.01
CA ARG A 136 -18.45 9.61 6.07
C ARG A 136 -18.86 9.16 4.67
N GLY A 137 -19.17 7.88 4.52
CA GLY A 137 -19.56 7.31 3.24
C GLY A 137 -18.45 7.22 2.20
N GLY A 138 -17.18 7.28 2.65
CA GLY A 138 -16.02 7.10 1.81
C GLY A 138 -15.72 5.63 1.52
N SER A 139 -14.59 5.39 0.86
CA SER A 139 -14.04 4.08 0.57
C SER A 139 -12.68 3.88 1.26
N VAL A 140 -12.31 2.62 1.43
CA VAL A 140 -11.03 2.18 2.00
C VAL A 140 -10.39 1.21 1.02
N ALA A 141 -9.17 1.51 0.59
CA ALA A 141 -8.34 0.62 -0.21
C ALA A 141 -7.24 0.03 0.69
N ARG A 142 -7.38 -1.22 1.09
CA ARG A 142 -6.34 -1.94 1.84
C ARG A 142 -5.30 -2.45 0.85
N VAL A 143 -4.06 -1.97 0.99
CA VAL A 143 -2.90 -2.43 0.21
C VAL A 143 -2.05 -3.34 1.08
N MET A 144 -1.45 -4.37 0.48
CA MET A 144 -0.68 -5.38 1.19
C MET A 144 0.48 -5.87 0.34
N GLY A 145 1.63 -6.16 0.95
CA GLY A 145 2.77 -6.74 0.27
C GLY A 145 3.10 -6.03 -1.05
N VAL A 146 3.11 -4.69 -1.06
CA VAL A 146 3.19 -3.92 -2.31
C VAL A 146 4.56 -4.05 -2.95
N ASN A 147 4.59 -4.55 -4.18
CA ASN A 147 5.77 -4.63 -5.04
C ASN A 147 5.67 -3.59 -6.16
N GLY A 148 6.77 -3.35 -6.86
CA GLY A 148 6.79 -2.42 -8.00
C GLY A 148 7.85 -1.34 -7.90
N THR A 149 7.84 -0.42 -8.84
CA THR A 149 8.77 0.70 -8.92
C THR A 149 8.34 1.85 -8.02
N HIS A 150 9.29 2.43 -7.28
CA HIS A 150 9.03 3.68 -6.55
C HIS A 150 9.22 4.88 -7.48
N TRP A 151 8.17 5.28 -8.18
CA TRP A 151 8.27 6.29 -9.25
C TRP A 151 8.79 7.65 -8.79
N ALA A 152 8.50 8.07 -7.55
CA ALA A 152 9.01 9.33 -7.02
C ALA A 152 10.49 9.26 -6.58
N ARG A 153 11.06 8.06 -6.36
CA ARG A 153 12.44 7.85 -5.89
C ARG A 153 13.03 6.57 -6.48
N PRO A 154 13.15 6.47 -7.81
CA PRO A 154 13.55 5.21 -8.46
C PRO A 154 14.99 4.79 -8.15
N ALA A 155 15.88 5.75 -7.90
CA ALA A 155 17.31 5.48 -7.63
C ALA A 155 17.66 5.26 -6.15
N SER A 156 16.68 5.34 -5.21
CA SER A 156 16.98 5.12 -3.80
C SER A 156 17.10 3.62 -3.50
N PRO A 157 18.19 3.17 -2.85
CA PRO A 157 18.31 1.79 -2.40
C PRO A 157 17.13 1.37 -1.54
N ARG A 158 16.77 0.10 -1.62
CA ARG A 158 15.68 -0.50 -0.84
C ARG A 158 16.23 -1.59 0.06
N GLU A 159 15.65 -1.69 1.24
CA GLU A 159 15.93 -2.75 2.20
C GLU A 159 14.63 -3.45 2.54
N GLN A 160 14.67 -4.75 2.80
CA GLN A 160 13.49 -5.44 3.29
C GLN A 160 13.20 -4.99 4.74
N ASP A 161 11.94 -5.04 5.09
CA ASP A 161 11.45 -4.77 6.44
C ASP A 161 10.76 -6.03 7.03
N PRO A 162 10.34 -6.02 8.31
CA PRO A 162 9.62 -7.14 8.91
C PRO A 162 8.28 -7.46 8.25
N GLY A 163 7.70 -6.52 7.50
CA GLY A 163 6.58 -6.74 6.57
C GLY A 163 7.06 -7.21 5.20
N PHE A 164 6.23 -7.05 4.19
CA PHE A 164 6.60 -7.31 2.79
C PHE A 164 6.98 -6.04 2.02
N GLY A 165 7.18 -4.92 2.72
CA GLY A 165 7.57 -3.66 2.10
C GLY A 165 8.94 -3.77 1.41
N TYR A 166 9.00 -3.32 0.16
CA TYR A 166 10.21 -3.36 -0.67
C TYR A 166 10.90 -4.74 -0.81
N PHE A 167 10.30 -5.83 -0.35
CA PHE A 167 10.92 -7.15 -0.31
C PHE A 167 11.45 -7.58 -1.69
N VAL A 168 10.59 -7.57 -2.72
CA VAL A 168 11.00 -7.96 -4.08
C VAL A 168 12.02 -7.00 -4.66
N ALA A 169 11.84 -5.69 -4.45
CA ALA A 169 12.78 -4.68 -4.96
C ALA A 169 14.18 -4.85 -4.36
N SER A 170 14.28 -5.02 -3.03
CA SER A 170 15.57 -5.21 -2.35
C SER A 170 16.25 -6.52 -2.73
N LEU A 171 15.47 -7.59 -2.93
CA LEU A 171 15.98 -8.88 -3.41
C LEU A 171 16.57 -8.74 -4.82
N VAL A 172 15.82 -8.12 -5.74
CA VAL A 172 16.27 -7.91 -7.12
C VAL A 172 17.53 -7.02 -7.15
N ASP A 173 17.54 -5.91 -6.42
CA ASP A 173 18.71 -5.01 -6.33
C ASP A 173 19.97 -5.74 -5.86
N ALA A 174 19.86 -6.59 -4.83
CA ALA A 174 20.98 -7.35 -4.31
C ALA A 174 21.50 -8.38 -5.34
N LEU A 175 20.61 -9.19 -5.91
CA LEU A 175 21.01 -10.26 -6.81
C LEU A 175 21.51 -9.74 -8.16
N GLU A 176 20.97 -8.67 -8.69
CA GLU A 176 21.48 -8.02 -9.92
C GLU A 176 22.91 -7.47 -9.74
N THR A 177 23.25 -7.08 -8.52
CA THR A 177 24.61 -6.62 -8.16
C THR A 177 25.50 -7.75 -7.62
N HIS A 178 25.10 -9.01 -7.83
CA HIS A 178 25.80 -10.21 -7.35
C HIS A 178 26.07 -10.24 -5.84
N GLN A 179 25.20 -9.62 -5.05
CA GLN A 179 25.25 -9.68 -3.60
C GLN A 179 24.30 -10.76 -3.07
N PRO A 180 24.69 -11.54 -2.05
CA PRO A 180 23.79 -12.49 -1.42
C PRO A 180 22.65 -11.74 -0.72
N PHE A 181 21.44 -12.32 -0.80
CA PHE A 181 20.25 -11.79 -0.13
C PHE A 181 19.71 -12.81 0.86
N THR A 182 19.55 -12.41 2.12
CA THR A 182 18.93 -13.26 3.15
C THR A 182 17.45 -13.01 3.22
N VAL A 183 16.66 -13.98 2.79
CA VAL A 183 15.21 -14.03 3.02
C VAL A 183 14.98 -14.31 4.48
N TRP A 184 14.32 -13.41 5.18
CA TRP A 184 14.04 -13.59 6.59
C TRP A 184 12.95 -14.62 6.82
N GLU A 185 13.16 -15.48 7.81
CA GLU A 185 12.23 -16.52 8.27
C GLU A 185 12.12 -16.47 9.79
N GLY A 186 10.96 -16.78 10.33
CA GLY A 186 10.66 -16.78 11.76
C GLY A 186 9.20 -16.45 12.02
N ASP A 187 8.78 -16.59 13.26
CA ASP A 187 7.41 -16.31 13.69
C ASP A 187 7.21 -14.85 14.16
N ASP A 188 8.28 -14.09 14.17
CA ASP A 188 8.35 -12.69 14.62
C ASP A 188 8.30 -11.67 13.49
N ILE A 189 8.15 -12.15 12.25
CA ILE A 189 7.98 -11.33 11.04
C ILE A 189 6.63 -11.58 10.38
N ASN A 190 6.26 -10.74 9.43
CA ASN A 190 5.16 -11.06 8.52
C ASN A 190 5.64 -12.16 7.55
N GLY A 191 5.24 -13.39 7.82
CA GLY A 191 5.68 -14.60 7.10
C GLY A 191 4.84 -14.95 5.88
N VAL A 192 3.54 -14.56 5.91
CA VAL A 192 2.55 -14.87 4.88
C VAL A 192 1.75 -13.62 4.51
N ALA A 193 1.60 -13.34 3.23
CA ALA A 193 0.81 -12.22 2.72
C ALA A 193 0.19 -12.52 1.35
N SER A 194 -0.70 -11.64 0.90
CA SER A 194 -1.22 -11.62 -0.47
C SER A 194 -0.53 -10.48 -1.24
N PRO A 195 0.47 -10.76 -2.09
CA PRO A 195 1.23 -9.71 -2.77
C PRO A 195 0.38 -8.85 -3.69
N SER A 196 0.76 -7.59 -3.82
CA SER A 196 0.20 -6.65 -4.76
C SER A 196 1.28 -5.99 -5.63
N LEU A 197 0.84 -5.31 -6.68
CA LEU A 197 1.66 -4.42 -7.49
C LEU A 197 1.17 -2.99 -7.29
N GLY A 198 2.09 -2.03 -7.12
CA GLY A 198 1.72 -0.64 -6.91
C GLY A 198 0.82 -0.08 -8.01
N ALA A 199 1.09 -0.41 -9.27
CA ALA A 199 0.25 -0.04 -10.40
C ALA A 199 -1.16 -0.66 -10.34
N MET A 200 -1.28 -1.92 -9.88
CA MET A 200 -2.58 -2.57 -9.67
C MET A 200 -3.36 -1.86 -8.54
N CYS A 201 -2.70 -1.51 -7.43
CA CYS A 201 -3.32 -0.72 -6.38
C CYS A 201 -3.85 0.62 -6.91
N GLY A 202 -3.05 1.31 -7.72
CA GLY A 202 -3.46 2.56 -8.39
C GLY A 202 -4.70 2.38 -9.26
N GLU A 203 -4.79 1.29 -10.03
CA GLU A 203 -5.93 0.97 -10.89
C GLU A 203 -7.20 0.70 -10.09
N VAL A 204 -7.12 -0.13 -9.05
CA VAL A 204 -8.26 -0.39 -8.16
C VAL A 204 -8.76 0.91 -7.53
N ILE A 205 -7.86 1.74 -6.99
CA ILE A 205 -8.21 3.03 -6.40
C ILE A 205 -8.85 3.95 -7.44
N ARG A 206 -8.30 4.01 -8.67
CA ARG A 206 -8.86 4.80 -9.78
C ARG A 206 -10.30 4.39 -10.09
N GLN A 207 -10.59 3.09 -10.16
CA GLN A 207 -11.93 2.58 -10.42
C GLN A 207 -12.87 2.89 -9.25
N VAL A 208 -12.41 2.73 -8.02
CA VAL A 208 -13.19 3.04 -6.81
C VAL A 208 -13.64 4.50 -6.80
N ILE A 209 -12.72 5.45 -7.04
CA ILE A 209 -13.09 6.88 -7.02
C ILE A 209 -13.90 7.28 -8.25
N ALA A 210 -13.60 6.75 -9.45
CA ALA A 210 -14.33 7.07 -10.67
C ALA A 210 -15.77 6.56 -10.66
N GLY A 211 -15.99 5.38 -10.06
CA GLY A 211 -17.32 4.80 -9.91
C GLY A 211 -18.09 5.32 -8.69
N GLY A 212 -17.49 6.15 -7.83
CA GLY A 212 -18.09 6.58 -6.57
C GLY A 212 -18.40 5.42 -5.63
N HIS A 213 -17.60 4.34 -5.71
CA HIS A 213 -17.82 3.14 -4.90
C HIS A 213 -17.50 3.40 -3.43
N ARG A 214 -18.27 2.78 -2.53
CA ARG A 214 -18.14 2.93 -1.08
C ARG A 214 -17.80 1.61 -0.42
N GLY A 215 -17.24 1.66 0.79
CA GLY A 215 -16.87 0.48 1.57
C GLY A 215 -15.42 0.08 1.39
N ILE A 216 -15.09 -1.17 1.71
CA ILE A 216 -13.72 -1.68 1.74
C ILE A 216 -13.40 -2.41 0.43
N PHE A 217 -12.15 -2.27 -0.04
CA PHE A 217 -11.59 -2.91 -1.22
C PHE A 217 -10.19 -3.45 -0.88
N HIS A 218 -9.92 -4.70 -1.23
CA HIS A 218 -8.62 -5.31 -1.08
C HIS A 218 -7.82 -5.20 -2.39
N CYS A 219 -6.64 -4.58 -2.33
CA CYS A 219 -5.78 -4.33 -3.50
C CYS A 219 -4.66 -5.36 -3.56
N CYS A 220 -4.95 -6.62 -3.86
CA CYS A 220 -3.94 -7.68 -4.02
C CYS A 220 -4.25 -8.60 -5.19
N GLY A 221 -3.26 -9.41 -5.57
CA GLY A 221 -3.42 -10.48 -6.56
C GLY A 221 -4.21 -11.68 -6.02
N SER A 222 -4.25 -12.75 -6.80
CA SER A 222 -4.98 -13.98 -6.46
C SER A 222 -4.23 -14.93 -5.51
N ALA A 223 -2.91 -14.69 -5.28
CA ALA A 223 -2.05 -15.59 -4.54
C ALA A 223 -1.87 -15.18 -3.08
N THR A 224 -1.88 -16.16 -2.18
CA THR A 224 -1.25 -16.08 -0.86
C THR A 224 0.13 -16.72 -0.97
N THR A 225 1.15 -16.13 -0.39
CA THR A 225 2.53 -16.61 -0.50
C THR A 225 3.33 -16.38 0.77
N THR A 226 4.29 -17.25 1.02
CA THR A 226 5.35 -17.03 2.01
C THR A 226 6.47 -16.18 1.43
N ARG A 227 7.35 -15.64 2.30
CA ARG A 227 8.55 -14.92 1.84
C ARG A 227 9.44 -15.81 0.97
N ARG A 228 9.60 -17.08 1.32
CA ARG A 228 10.39 -18.05 0.55
C ARG A 228 9.82 -18.23 -0.85
N GLU A 229 8.54 -18.54 -0.97
CA GLU A 229 7.89 -18.74 -2.27
C GLU A 229 7.95 -17.48 -3.14
N LEU A 230 7.74 -16.29 -2.53
CA LEU A 230 7.85 -15.02 -3.23
C LEU A 230 9.28 -14.77 -3.73
N ALA A 231 10.30 -15.07 -2.90
CA ALA A 231 11.71 -14.94 -3.29
C ALA A 231 12.06 -15.88 -4.45
N GLU A 232 11.65 -17.14 -4.36
CA GLU A 232 11.91 -18.14 -5.39
C GLU A 232 11.22 -17.80 -6.72
N ALA A 233 9.95 -17.40 -6.66
CA ALA A 233 9.22 -16.93 -7.84
C ALA A 233 9.87 -15.66 -8.45
N THR A 234 10.38 -14.75 -7.62
CA THR A 234 11.09 -13.56 -8.09
C THR A 234 12.36 -13.93 -8.84
N VAL A 235 13.16 -14.82 -8.27
CA VAL A 235 14.39 -15.32 -8.93
C VAL A 235 14.08 -15.92 -10.30
N ASP A 236 13.03 -16.73 -10.40
CA ASP A 236 12.64 -17.36 -11.65
C ASP A 236 12.16 -16.35 -12.70
N VAL A 237 11.26 -15.45 -12.32
CA VAL A 237 10.71 -14.44 -13.24
C VAL A 237 11.77 -13.45 -13.71
N PHE A 238 12.69 -13.04 -12.82
CA PHE A 238 13.74 -12.07 -13.16
C PHE A 238 14.97 -12.73 -13.80
N GLY A 239 15.10 -14.08 -13.74
CA GLY A 239 16.26 -14.80 -14.24
C GLY A 239 17.52 -14.57 -13.44
N LEU A 240 17.40 -14.46 -12.09
CA LEU A 240 18.50 -14.15 -11.18
C LEU A 240 19.24 -15.42 -10.70
N ASP A 241 20.44 -15.25 -10.13
CA ASP A 241 21.23 -16.34 -9.60
C ASP A 241 20.67 -16.84 -8.25
N ARG A 242 19.95 -17.98 -8.29
CA ARG A 242 19.38 -18.63 -7.09
C ARG A 242 20.43 -18.99 -6.03
N SER A 243 21.69 -19.19 -6.42
CA SER A 243 22.76 -19.57 -5.48
C SER A 243 23.12 -18.44 -4.50
N LEU A 244 22.67 -17.21 -4.76
CA LEU A 244 22.86 -16.06 -3.91
C LEU A 244 21.77 -15.92 -2.83
N LEU A 245 20.67 -16.68 -2.91
CA LEU A 245 19.66 -16.70 -1.84
C LEU A 245 20.20 -17.40 -0.59
N ARG A 246 19.90 -16.78 0.54
CA ARG A 246 20.11 -17.34 1.88
C ARG A 246 18.77 -17.28 2.63
N PHE A 247 18.63 -18.09 3.65
CA PHE A 247 17.45 -18.14 4.49
C PHE A 247 17.88 -18.13 5.95
N GLY A 248 17.25 -17.30 6.76
CA GLY A 248 17.62 -17.15 8.16
C GLY A 248 16.78 -16.12 8.91
N PRO A 249 16.99 -15.95 10.21
CA PRO A 249 16.21 -15.03 11.03
C PRO A 249 16.46 -13.57 10.61
N ALA A 250 15.47 -12.72 10.85
CA ALA A 250 15.64 -11.28 10.73
C ALA A 250 16.61 -10.75 11.81
N PRO A 251 17.40 -9.71 11.53
CA PRO A 251 18.18 -9.03 12.55
C PRO A 251 17.28 -8.46 13.65
N PRO A 252 17.60 -8.62 14.95
CA PRO A 252 16.74 -8.16 16.05
C PRO A 252 16.36 -6.66 16.00
N GLU A 253 17.26 -5.82 15.49
CA GLU A 253 17.05 -4.38 15.30
C GLU A 253 15.95 -4.05 14.29
N SER A 254 15.58 -5.00 13.42
CA SER A 254 14.57 -4.80 12.37
C SER A 254 13.16 -4.62 12.94
N PHE A 255 12.91 -5.05 14.18
CA PHE A 255 11.57 -5.05 14.77
C PHE A 255 11.20 -3.77 15.51
N ALA A 256 12.16 -2.95 15.91
CA ALA A 256 11.94 -1.73 16.70
C ALA A 256 11.01 -1.96 17.93
N GLY A 257 11.05 -3.17 18.52
CA GLY A 257 10.22 -3.55 19.66
C GLY A 257 8.73 -3.74 19.37
N GLN A 258 8.34 -3.88 18.09
CA GLN A 258 6.95 -4.04 17.68
C GLN A 258 6.55 -5.50 17.53
N THR A 259 5.27 -5.78 17.75
CA THR A 259 4.65 -7.05 17.36
C THR A 259 4.23 -6.97 15.91
N ILE A 260 4.70 -7.93 15.10
CA ILE A 260 4.42 -8.02 13.68
C ILE A 260 3.38 -9.13 13.46
N PRO A 261 2.26 -8.87 12.73
CA PRO A 261 1.31 -9.94 12.42
C PRO A 261 1.94 -10.95 11.45
N PHE A 262 1.80 -12.25 11.75
CA PHE A 262 2.47 -13.30 10.97
C PHE A 262 1.79 -13.56 9.62
N ASP A 263 0.48 -13.83 9.60
CA ASP A 263 -0.28 -14.10 8.37
C ASP A 263 -1.27 -12.97 8.09
N THR A 264 -0.89 -12.06 7.22
CA THR A 264 -1.75 -10.95 6.78
C THR A 264 -2.38 -11.20 5.41
N SER A 265 -2.47 -12.47 5.01
CA SER A 265 -3.11 -12.80 3.75
C SER A 265 -4.60 -12.43 3.75
N VAL A 266 -5.05 -11.94 2.60
CA VAL A 266 -6.43 -11.51 2.37
C VAL A 266 -6.94 -12.03 1.02
N SER A 267 -8.24 -12.04 0.85
CA SER A 267 -8.90 -12.31 -0.44
C SER A 267 -9.37 -11.01 -1.07
N ALA A 268 -9.11 -10.80 -2.35
CA ALA A 268 -9.64 -9.68 -3.14
C ALA A 268 -10.73 -10.11 -4.12
N VAL A 269 -11.33 -11.29 -3.93
CA VAL A 269 -12.35 -11.82 -4.84
C VAL A 269 -13.56 -10.89 -4.89
N ALA A 270 -14.06 -10.43 -3.74
CA ALA A 270 -15.22 -9.53 -3.70
C ALA A 270 -14.89 -8.16 -4.34
N THR A 271 -13.67 -7.63 -4.16
CA THR A 271 -13.21 -6.43 -4.87
C THR A 271 -13.21 -6.64 -6.38
N ALA A 272 -12.64 -7.76 -6.86
CA ALA A 272 -12.59 -8.09 -8.27
C ALA A 272 -13.98 -8.19 -8.91
N GLU A 273 -14.91 -8.88 -8.25
CA GLU A 273 -16.30 -9.01 -8.69
C GLU A 273 -17.02 -7.66 -8.74
N ARG A 274 -16.87 -6.83 -7.69
CA ARG A 274 -17.52 -5.52 -7.60
C ARG A 274 -17.04 -4.51 -8.64
N LEU A 275 -15.76 -4.59 -9.01
CA LEU A 275 -15.13 -3.66 -9.96
C LEU A 275 -15.02 -4.24 -11.38
N GLY A 276 -15.25 -5.54 -11.56
CA GLY A 276 -15.03 -6.21 -12.84
C GLY A 276 -13.56 -6.27 -13.24
N THR A 277 -12.64 -6.34 -12.26
CA THR A 277 -11.20 -6.38 -12.49
C THR A 277 -10.66 -7.79 -12.41
N PRO A 278 -9.67 -8.20 -13.25
CA PRO A 278 -9.02 -9.49 -13.09
C PRO A 278 -8.13 -9.52 -11.84
N LEU A 279 -8.05 -10.68 -11.20
CA LEU A 279 -7.05 -10.94 -10.16
C LEU A 279 -5.78 -11.44 -10.83
N LEU A 280 -4.71 -10.65 -10.74
CA LEU A 280 -3.41 -11.03 -11.29
C LEU A 280 -2.80 -12.19 -10.49
N SER A 281 -2.20 -13.17 -11.17
CA SER A 281 -1.41 -14.20 -10.52
C SER A 281 -0.10 -13.64 -9.97
N LEU A 282 0.58 -14.39 -9.09
CA LEU A 282 1.90 -14.01 -8.60
C LEU A 282 2.90 -13.80 -9.75
N GLY A 283 2.87 -14.69 -10.75
CA GLY A 283 3.71 -14.57 -11.92
C GLY A 283 3.45 -13.30 -12.73
N ASP A 284 2.18 -12.92 -12.92
CA ASP A 284 1.80 -11.69 -13.63
C ASP A 284 2.24 -10.44 -12.88
N LEU A 285 2.09 -10.42 -11.54
CA LEU A 285 2.55 -9.30 -10.70
C LEU A 285 4.07 -9.12 -10.82
N LEU A 286 4.83 -10.20 -10.74
CA LEU A 286 6.29 -10.16 -10.86
C LEU A 286 6.76 -9.81 -12.27
N ALA A 287 6.10 -10.35 -13.30
CA ALA A 287 6.38 -10.02 -14.70
C ALA A 287 6.10 -8.53 -14.99
N SER A 288 5.01 -7.99 -14.43
CA SER A 288 4.67 -6.58 -14.53
C SER A 288 5.72 -5.70 -13.85
N PHE A 289 6.17 -6.05 -12.65
CA PHE A 289 7.24 -5.32 -11.96
C PHE A 289 8.56 -5.40 -12.76
N ARG A 290 8.91 -6.58 -13.30
CA ARG A 290 10.08 -6.71 -14.17
C ARG A 290 9.99 -5.82 -15.40
N HIS A 291 8.81 -5.73 -16.04
CA HIS A 291 8.57 -4.82 -17.16
C HIS A 291 8.82 -3.36 -16.75
N GLU A 292 8.20 -2.89 -15.66
CA GLU A 292 8.38 -1.52 -15.15
C GLU A 292 9.86 -1.20 -14.90
N ARG A 293 10.60 -2.14 -14.32
CA ARG A 293 12.01 -1.98 -14.01
C ARG A 293 12.89 -1.87 -15.25
N ILE A 294 12.59 -2.61 -16.30
CA ILE A 294 13.36 -2.63 -17.55
C ILE A 294 13.03 -1.44 -18.44
N THR A 295 11.77 -1.08 -18.54
CA THR A 295 11.29 -0.07 -19.51
C THR A 295 11.17 1.33 -18.93
N GLY A 296 10.98 1.46 -17.61
CA GLY A 296 10.60 2.71 -16.97
C GLY A 296 9.15 3.12 -17.24
N GLU A 297 8.31 2.20 -17.71
CA GLU A 297 6.91 2.42 -18.04
C GLU A 297 6.00 1.46 -17.26
N LEU A 298 4.75 1.85 -17.04
CA LEU A 298 3.74 0.98 -16.44
C LEU A 298 3.48 -0.25 -17.32
N ALA A 299 3.51 -1.43 -16.71
CA ALA A 299 3.12 -2.65 -17.41
C ALA A 299 1.63 -2.62 -17.80
N PRO A 300 1.23 -3.16 -18.95
CA PRO A 300 -0.16 -3.43 -19.23
C PRO A 300 -0.74 -4.36 -18.16
N LEU A 301 -1.90 -4.03 -17.60
CA LEU A 301 -2.66 -4.92 -16.74
C LEU A 301 -3.67 -5.64 -17.66
N SER A 302 -3.31 -6.84 -18.08
CA SER A 302 -4.14 -7.66 -18.98
C SER A 302 -4.92 -8.71 -18.20
#